data_db06555cbfd4dd2e34d68b592414ca38
#
_entry.id   db06555cbfd4dd2e34d68b592414ca38
#
_cell.length_a   1.000
_cell.length_b   1.000
_cell.length_c   1.000
_cell.angle_alpha   90.00
_cell.angle_beta   90.00
_cell.angle_gamma   90.00
#
_symmetry.space_group_name_H-M   'P 1'
#
loop_
_entity.id
_entity.type
_entity.pdbx_description
1 polymer ?
#
loop_
_entity_poly.entity_id
_entity_poly.type
_entity_poly.pdbx_seq_one_letter_code
_entity_poly.pdbx_strand_id
1 'polypeptide(L)'
;AVQRAAEKGYERIVFVCPPLDTKNRQNLYVHKERLLGYEEEMKRYPALRPECILSWEYLQKVDAILKEGKRTAFVCTADEYALEIMKDQKRAKRKAPVDYGITGFDNIDTLAYVTPQLSTISNVVDEVAKSAVEMLFAMIDAEPEVEQITGDSQRILPHRYLEGETL
;
A
#
# COMPACT_ATOMS: atom_id res chain seq x y z
N ALA A 1 -6.36 0.87 -4.07
CA ALA A 1 -5.73 -0.32 -4.67
C ALA A 1 -6.76 -1.42 -4.98
N VAL A 2 -7.43 -1.99 -3.97
CA VAL A 2 -8.40 -3.10 -4.14
C VAL A 2 -9.49 -2.73 -5.16
N GLN A 3 -10.15 -1.58 -5.00
CA GLN A 3 -11.16 -1.11 -5.93
C GLN A 3 -10.66 -1.10 -7.38
N ARG A 4 -9.44 -0.57 -7.62
CA ARG A 4 -8.84 -0.50 -8.97
C ARG A 4 -8.59 -1.88 -9.55
N ALA A 5 -8.10 -2.83 -8.73
CA ALA A 5 -7.91 -4.19 -9.16
C ALA A 5 -9.24 -4.88 -9.52
N ALA A 6 -10.27 -4.70 -8.71
CA ALA A 6 -11.61 -5.23 -8.97
C ALA A 6 -12.23 -4.64 -10.26
N GLU A 7 -12.16 -3.31 -10.45
CA GLU A 7 -12.63 -2.62 -11.66
C GLU A 7 -11.91 -3.11 -12.93
N LYS A 8 -10.64 -3.49 -12.85
CA LYS A 8 -9.86 -4.06 -13.96
C LYS A 8 -10.08 -5.57 -14.17
N GLY A 9 -11.00 -6.18 -13.41
CA GLY A 9 -11.44 -7.55 -13.59
C GLY A 9 -10.46 -8.62 -13.14
N TYR A 10 -9.63 -8.32 -12.12
CA TYR A 10 -8.83 -9.35 -11.47
C TYR A 10 -9.73 -10.31 -10.67
N GLU A 11 -9.50 -11.61 -10.83
CA GLU A 11 -10.30 -12.69 -10.21
C GLU A 11 -9.81 -13.03 -8.79
N ARG A 12 -8.59 -12.59 -8.48
CA ARG A 12 -7.93 -12.76 -7.18
C ARG A 12 -7.18 -11.49 -6.83
N ILE A 13 -7.36 -11.01 -5.61
CA ILE A 13 -6.63 -9.86 -5.08
C ILE A 13 -5.96 -10.32 -3.78
N VAL A 14 -4.64 -10.24 -3.73
CA VAL A 14 -3.83 -10.76 -2.62
C VAL A 14 -3.08 -9.61 -1.94
N PHE A 15 -3.27 -9.44 -0.65
CA PHE A 15 -2.48 -8.50 0.14
C PHE A 15 -1.13 -9.12 0.49
N VAL A 16 -0.05 -8.36 0.27
CA VAL A 16 1.33 -8.81 0.54
C VAL A 16 1.98 -7.90 1.57
N CYS A 17 2.43 -8.50 2.66
CA CYS A 17 3.02 -7.82 3.79
C CYS A 17 4.05 -8.74 4.49
N PRO A 18 5.10 -8.22 5.12
CA PRO A 18 5.92 -9.00 6.04
C PRO A 18 5.08 -9.51 7.22
N PRO A 19 5.59 -10.47 8.00
CA PRO A 19 4.88 -10.98 9.17
C PRO A 19 4.53 -9.85 10.14
N LEU A 20 3.28 -9.81 10.57
CA LEU A 20 2.79 -8.87 11.59
C LEU A 20 3.09 -9.41 13.01
N ASP A 21 4.32 -9.82 13.23
CA ASP A 21 4.77 -10.31 14.54
C ASP A 21 5.02 -9.14 15.50
N THR A 22 4.47 -9.23 16.70
CA THR A 22 4.62 -8.23 17.76
C THR A 22 6.06 -8.09 18.30
N LYS A 23 6.94 -9.04 17.98
CA LYS A 23 8.37 -8.98 18.36
C LYS A 23 9.17 -8.02 17.47
N ASN A 24 8.73 -7.82 16.23
CA ASN A 24 9.34 -6.85 15.32
C ASN A 24 8.53 -5.54 15.34
N ARG A 25 9.01 -4.53 16.07
CA ARG A 25 8.30 -3.27 16.29
C ARG A 25 8.35 -2.28 15.11
N GLN A 26 9.12 -2.57 14.07
CA GLN A 26 9.27 -1.66 12.94
C GLN A 26 7.98 -1.66 12.09
N ASN A 27 7.35 -0.51 12.03
CA ASN A 27 6.17 -0.22 11.18
C ASN A 27 4.94 -1.16 11.36
N LEU A 28 4.89 -1.94 12.44
CA LEU A 28 3.82 -2.90 12.67
C LEU A 28 2.42 -2.25 12.63
N TYR A 29 2.28 -1.07 13.23
CA TYR A 29 1.02 -0.33 13.24
C TYR A 29 0.56 0.01 11.82
N VAL A 30 1.43 0.61 11.02
CA VAL A 30 1.12 1.02 9.64
C VAL A 30 0.70 -0.18 8.78
N HIS A 31 1.42 -1.29 8.88
CA HIS A 31 1.08 -2.50 8.14
C HIS A 31 -0.28 -3.10 8.56
N LYS A 32 -0.61 -3.05 9.85
CA LYS A 32 -1.91 -3.49 10.35
C LYS A 32 -3.05 -2.63 9.81
N GLU A 33 -2.91 -1.31 9.85
CA GLU A 33 -3.92 -0.40 9.32
C GLU A 33 -4.13 -0.60 7.81
N ARG A 34 -3.07 -0.83 7.05
CA ARG A 34 -3.14 -1.14 5.62
C ARG A 34 -3.84 -2.48 5.36
N LEU A 35 -3.59 -3.50 6.19
CA LEU A 35 -4.30 -4.78 6.13
C LEU A 35 -5.79 -4.60 6.44
N LEU A 36 -6.14 -3.88 7.50
CA LEU A 36 -7.53 -3.59 7.85
C LEU A 36 -8.26 -2.86 6.71
N GLY A 37 -7.60 -1.87 6.10
CA GLY A 37 -8.15 -1.18 4.92
C GLY A 37 -8.36 -2.11 3.72
N TYR A 38 -7.45 -3.05 3.49
CA TYR A 38 -7.63 -4.08 2.47
C TYR A 38 -8.83 -4.98 2.79
N GLU A 39 -8.92 -5.51 4.00
CA GLU A 39 -10.01 -6.41 4.42
C GLU A 39 -11.37 -5.72 4.36
N GLU A 40 -11.43 -4.43 4.77
CA GLU A 40 -12.66 -3.65 4.73
C GLU A 40 -13.14 -3.42 3.29
N GLU A 41 -12.24 -3.06 2.38
CA GLU A 41 -12.60 -2.86 0.98
C GLU A 41 -13.00 -4.17 0.29
N MET A 42 -12.35 -5.28 0.63
CA MET A 42 -12.70 -6.61 0.07
C MET A 42 -14.14 -7.03 0.40
N LYS A 43 -14.74 -6.56 1.49
CA LYS A 43 -16.16 -6.84 1.82
C LYS A 43 -17.14 -6.34 0.75
N ARG A 44 -16.75 -5.34 -0.05
CA ARG A 44 -17.56 -4.82 -1.16
C ARG A 44 -17.60 -5.75 -2.38
N TYR A 45 -16.71 -6.73 -2.39
CA TYR A 45 -16.53 -7.66 -3.50
C TYR A 45 -16.73 -9.11 -3.03
N PRO A 46 -17.97 -9.54 -2.69
CA PRO A 46 -18.25 -10.84 -2.07
C PRO A 46 -17.89 -12.04 -2.97
N ALA A 47 -17.74 -11.83 -4.27
CA ALA A 47 -17.25 -12.85 -5.19
C ALA A 47 -15.73 -13.09 -5.08
N LEU A 48 -14.98 -12.14 -4.51
CA LEU A 48 -13.55 -12.21 -4.27
C LEU A 48 -13.29 -12.56 -2.80
N ARG A 49 -12.53 -13.63 -2.56
CA ARG A 49 -12.13 -13.99 -1.19
C ARG A 49 -10.90 -13.21 -0.79
N PRO A 50 -10.86 -12.60 0.41
CA PRO A 50 -9.64 -12.00 0.94
C PRO A 50 -8.53 -13.03 1.07
N GLU A 51 -7.37 -12.76 0.51
CA GLU A 51 -6.18 -13.59 0.62
C GLU A 51 -4.98 -12.73 1.02
N CYS A 52 -4.18 -13.23 1.98
CA CYS A 52 -3.04 -12.49 2.50
C CYS A 52 -1.78 -13.35 2.51
N ILE A 53 -0.69 -12.76 2.11
CA ILE A 53 0.66 -13.28 2.33
C ILE A 53 1.30 -12.45 3.44
N LEU A 54 1.33 -12.98 4.67
CA LEU A 54 1.98 -12.36 5.83
C LEU A 54 3.25 -13.14 6.16
N SER A 55 4.28 -12.99 5.33
CA SER A 55 5.45 -13.86 5.39
C SER A 55 6.68 -13.21 4.78
N TRP A 56 7.88 -13.51 5.30
CA TRP A 56 9.14 -13.16 4.65
C TRP A 56 9.41 -13.97 3.37
N GLU A 57 8.73 -15.11 3.22
CA GLU A 57 8.82 -15.97 2.02
C GLU A 57 7.79 -15.58 0.94
N TYR A 58 7.39 -14.29 0.92
CA TYR A 58 6.33 -13.82 0.01
C TYR A 58 6.66 -14.05 -1.46
N LEU A 59 7.90 -13.97 -1.90
CA LEU A 59 8.28 -14.22 -3.30
C LEU A 59 7.92 -15.64 -3.75
N GLN A 60 8.22 -16.65 -2.92
CA GLN A 60 7.89 -18.04 -3.20
C GLN A 60 6.37 -18.26 -3.23
N LYS A 61 5.64 -17.61 -2.33
CA LYS A 61 4.17 -17.70 -2.27
C LYS A 61 3.51 -17.01 -3.46
N VAL A 62 4.03 -15.86 -3.89
CA VAL A 62 3.59 -15.17 -5.12
C VAL A 62 3.79 -16.08 -6.33
N ASP A 63 4.96 -16.71 -6.48
CA ASP A 63 5.25 -17.63 -7.58
C ASP A 63 4.30 -18.85 -7.58
N ALA A 64 3.98 -19.40 -6.40
CA ALA A 64 3.03 -20.50 -6.26
C ALA A 64 1.62 -20.09 -6.69
N ILE A 65 1.14 -18.91 -6.25
CA ILE A 65 -0.16 -18.35 -6.63
C ILE A 65 -0.27 -18.14 -8.14
N LEU A 66 0.76 -17.59 -8.77
CA LEU A 66 0.75 -17.33 -10.22
C LEU A 66 0.73 -18.62 -11.07
N LYS A 67 1.28 -19.71 -10.54
CA LYS A 67 1.21 -21.03 -11.22
C LYS A 67 -0.21 -21.61 -11.27
N GLU A 68 -1.12 -21.14 -10.45
CA GLU A 68 -2.53 -21.57 -10.49
C GLU A 68 -3.31 -21.00 -11.69
N GLY A 69 -2.76 -20.02 -12.40
CA GLY A 69 -3.31 -19.49 -13.65
C GLY A 69 -4.50 -18.54 -13.53
N LYS A 70 -4.91 -18.17 -12.31
CA LYS A 70 -5.96 -17.16 -12.11
C LYS A 70 -5.40 -15.75 -12.33
N ARG A 71 -6.19 -14.88 -12.93
CA ARG A 71 -5.85 -13.46 -13.11
C ARG A 71 -5.76 -12.77 -11.75
N THR A 72 -4.53 -12.62 -11.25
CA THR A 72 -4.23 -12.19 -9.88
C THR A 72 -3.62 -10.81 -9.84
N ALA A 73 -4.08 -9.96 -8.89
CA ALA A 73 -3.43 -8.71 -8.51
C ALA A 73 -2.86 -8.80 -7.10
N PHE A 74 -1.65 -8.28 -6.91
CA PHE A 74 -1.00 -8.16 -5.61
C PHE A 74 -1.07 -6.72 -5.11
N VAL A 75 -1.62 -6.54 -3.92
CA VAL A 75 -1.66 -5.26 -3.20
C VAL A 75 -0.58 -5.30 -2.14
N CYS A 76 0.56 -4.68 -2.43
CA CYS A 76 1.70 -4.69 -1.52
C CYS A 76 1.58 -3.59 -0.48
N THR A 77 1.97 -3.91 0.75
CA THR A 77 1.93 -2.96 1.86
C THR A 77 2.91 -1.79 1.70
N ALA A 78 3.95 -1.93 0.85
CA ALA A 78 4.89 -0.86 0.48
C ALA A 78 5.43 -1.08 -0.93
N ASP A 79 5.95 -0.03 -1.56
CA ASP A 79 6.54 -0.07 -2.89
C ASP A 79 7.75 -1.01 -2.97
N GLU A 80 8.55 -1.10 -1.92
CA GLU A 80 9.72 -1.97 -1.85
C GLU A 80 9.36 -3.42 -2.13
N TYR A 81 8.29 -3.94 -1.50
CA TYR A 81 7.83 -5.32 -1.72
C TYR A 81 7.30 -5.52 -3.14
N ALA A 82 6.60 -4.51 -3.68
CA ALA A 82 6.14 -4.56 -5.06
C ALA A 82 7.31 -4.63 -6.04
N LEU A 83 8.34 -3.82 -5.84
CA LEU A 83 9.55 -3.81 -6.68
C LEU A 83 10.32 -5.12 -6.60
N GLU A 84 10.43 -5.72 -5.41
CA GLU A 84 11.07 -7.02 -5.24
C GLU A 84 10.30 -8.13 -5.97
N ILE A 85 8.98 -8.15 -5.88
CA ILE A 85 8.13 -9.08 -6.63
C ILE A 85 8.32 -8.87 -8.13
N MET A 86 8.25 -7.64 -8.63
CA MET A 86 8.45 -7.35 -10.06
C MET A 86 9.83 -7.83 -10.54
N LYS A 87 10.87 -7.61 -9.75
CA LYS A 87 12.23 -8.05 -10.05
C LYS A 87 12.33 -9.59 -10.11
N ASP A 88 11.71 -10.29 -9.17
CA ASP A 88 11.70 -11.74 -9.10
C ASP A 88 10.90 -12.34 -10.27
N GLN A 89 9.69 -11.84 -10.52
CA GLN A 89 8.83 -12.32 -11.59
C GLN A 89 9.41 -12.01 -12.99
N LYS A 90 10.17 -10.93 -13.15
CA LYS A 90 10.94 -10.68 -14.38
C LYS A 90 11.97 -11.78 -14.66
N ARG A 91 12.62 -12.34 -13.64
CA ARG A 91 13.52 -13.49 -13.78
C ARG A 91 12.75 -14.74 -14.22
N ALA A 92 11.53 -14.91 -13.75
CA ALA A 92 10.61 -15.97 -14.18
C ALA A 92 9.93 -15.67 -15.54
N LYS A 93 10.34 -14.59 -16.25
CA LYS A 93 9.79 -14.12 -17.54
C LYS A 93 8.32 -13.72 -17.50
N ARG A 94 7.80 -13.33 -16.34
CA ARG A 94 6.46 -12.78 -16.16
C ARG A 94 6.52 -11.26 -16.04
N LYS A 95 5.49 -10.58 -16.55
CA LYS A 95 5.40 -9.11 -16.61
C LYS A 95 4.06 -8.61 -16.10
N ALA A 96 4.07 -7.56 -15.30
CA ALA A 96 2.89 -6.77 -15.02
C ALA A 96 2.62 -5.78 -16.19
N PRO A 97 1.37 -5.51 -16.55
CA PRO A 97 0.13 -6.07 -16.00
C PRO A 97 -0.35 -7.34 -16.75
N VAL A 98 0.48 -7.90 -17.65
CA VAL A 98 0.10 -8.98 -18.58
C VAL A 98 -0.17 -10.28 -17.85
N ASP A 99 0.78 -10.72 -17.02
CA ASP A 99 0.71 -12.00 -16.33
C ASP A 99 0.14 -11.87 -14.90
N TYR A 100 0.24 -10.68 -14.32
CA TYR A 100 -0.28 -10.35 -12.98
C TYR A 100 -0.41 -8.85 -12.82
N GLY A 101 -1.31 -8.39 -11.94
CA GLY A 101 -1.35 -7.00 -11.50
C GLY A 101 -0.53 -6.80 -10.24
N ILE A 102 0.00 -5.57 -10.04
CA ILE A 102 0.68 -5.23 -8.80
C ILE A 102 0.56 -3.75 -8.49
N THR A 103 0.36 -3.44 -7.23
CA THR A 103 0.36 -2.07 -6.71
C THR A 103 1.13 -1.99 -5.40
N GLY A 104 1.81 -0.88 -5.20
CA GLY A 104 2.56 -0.57 -3.98
C GLY A 104 1.86 0.45 -3.09
N PHE A 105 2.63 0.99 -2.16
CA PHE A 105 2.27 2.06 -1.25
C PHE A 105 3.53 2.84 -0.89
N ASP A 106 3.44 4.14 -0.71
CA ASP A 106 4.38 5.17 -0.27
C ASP A 106 4.78 6.15 -1.38
N ASN A 107 4.81 5.75 -2.65
CA ASN A 107 5.30 6.55 -3.78
C ASN A 107 6.74 7.03 -3.56
N ILE A 108 7.65 6.07 -3.34
CA ILE A 108 9.07 6.37 -3.14
C ILE A 108 9.72 6.92 -4.41
N ASP A 109 10.72 7.80 -4.27
CA ASP A 109 11.40 8.49 -5.38
C ASP A 109 11.98 7.54 -6.42
N THR A 110 12.40 6.36 -6.00
CA THR A 110 12.97 5.32 -6.88
C THR A 110 12.00 4.89 -8.00
N LEU A 111 10.68 5.07 -7.81
CA LEU A 111 9.68 4.70 -8.81
C LEU A 111 9.83 5.47 -10.12
N ALA A 112 10.42 6.67 -10.10
CA ALA A 112 10.72 7.46 -11.30
C ALA A 112 11.66 6.74 -12.28
N TYR A 113 12.39 5.74 -11.82
CA TYR A 113 13.39 4.99 -12.61
C TYR A 113 12.95 3.55 -12.91
N VAL A 114 11.71 3.18 -12.59
CA VAL A 114 11.19 1.82 -12.75
C VAL A 114 10.32 1.71 -14.00
N THR A 115 10.51 0.65 -14.76
CA THR A 115 9.69 0.33 -15.95
C THR A 115 9.30 -1.15 -15.92
N PRO A 116 8.00 -1.48 -16.05
CA PRO A 116 6.85 -0.59 -16.14
C PRO A 116 6.65 0.24 -14.87
N GLN A 117 6.04 1.43 -15.01
CA GLN A 117 5.81 2.32 -13.87
C GLN A 117 4.83 1.68 -12.87
N LEU A 118 5.25 1.58 -11.61
CA LEU A 118 4.45 0.97 -10.56
C LEU A 118 3.22 1.83 -10.22
N SER A 119 2.04 1.23 -10.22
CA SER A 119 0.85 1.82 -9.61
C SER A 119 1.03 1.83 -8.08
N THR A 120 0.77 2.96 -7.44
CA THR A 120 1.01 3.10 -5.99
C THR A 120 0.03 4.05 -5.31
N ILE A 121 0.04 4.08 -3.99
CA ILE A 121 -0.68 5.06 -3.18
C ILE A 121 0.35 6.01 -2.56
N SER A 122 0.21 7.31 -2.82
CA SER A 122 1.07 8.34 -2.23
C SER A 122 0.61 8.72 -0.83
N ASN A 123 1.55 8.79 0.10
CA ASN A 123 1.37 9.32 1.45
C ASN A 123 1.30 10.85 1.51
N VAL A 124 1.40 11.55 0.37
CA VAL A 124 1.40 13.01 0.27
C VAL A 124 2.33 13.69 1.28
N VAL A 125 3.56 13.17 1.40
CA VAL A 125 4.54 13.53 2.45
C VAL A 125 4.77 15.04 2.56
N ASP A 126 4.85 15.75 1.43
CA ASP A 126 5.03 17.21 1.41
C ASP A 126 3.86 17.94 2.05
N GLU A 127 2.64 17.49 1.79
CA GLU A 127 1.42 18.06 2.38
C GLU A 127 1.35 17.76 3.88
N VAL A 128 1.77 16.56 4.28
CA VAL A 128 1.88 16.17 5.70
C VAL A 128 2.90 17.06 6.41
N ALA A 129 4.09 17.24 5.85
CA ALA A 129 5.15 18.07 6.42
C ALA A 129 4.69 19.53 6.56
N LYS A 130 4.10 20.11 5.50
CA LYS A 130 3.55 21.46 5.52
C LYS A 130 2.48 21.60 6.60
N SER A 131 1.52 20.68 6.66
CA SER A 131 0.45 20.69 7.65
C SER A 131 0.96 20.57 9.08
N ALA A 132 2.00 19.75 9.32
CA ALA A 132 2.60 19.60 10.65
C ALA A 132 3.29 20.89 11.10
N VAL A 133 4.01 21.57 10.20
CA VAL A 133 4.66 22.86 10.49
C VAL A 133 3.61 23.94 10.77
N GLU A 134 2.55 24.03 9.98
CA GLU A 134 1.43 24.97 10.21
C GLU A 134 0.78 24.75 11.59
N MET A 135 0.53 23.49 11.95
CA MET A 135 -0.03 23.16 13.27
C MET A 135 0.93 23.54 14.40
N LEU A 136 2.22 23.29 14.23
CA LEU A 136 3.22 23.65 15.21
C LEU A 136 3.28 25.18 15.46
N PHE A 137 3.30 25.99 14.40
CA PHE A 137 3.26 27.44 14.54
C PHE A 137 1.99 27.93 15.21
N ALA A 138 0.82 27.38 14.82
CA ALA A 138 -0.43 27.72 15.47
C ALA A 138 -0.44 27.41 16.98
N MET A 139 0.24 26.32 17.40
CA MET A 139 0.39 26.00 18.82
C MET A 139 1.37 26.93 19.56
N ILE A 140 2.41 27.42 18.88
CA ILE A 140 3.39 28.37 19.47
C ILE A 140 2.74 29.75 19.64
N ASP A 141 1.98 30.19 18.66
CA ASP A 141 1.34 31.52 18.65
C ASP A 141 0.09 31.59 19.55
N ALA A 142 -0.44 30.45 20.00
CA ALA A 142 -1.54 30.41 20.94
C ALA A 142 -1.10 30.91 22.33
N GLU A 143 -1.78 31.90 22.88
CA GLU A 143 -1.49 32.40 24.23
C GLU A 143 -1.72 31.32 25.29
N PRO A 144 -0.90 31.25 26.35
CA PRO A 144 -0.90 30.14 27.31
C PRO A 144 -2.10 30.10 28.27
N GLU A 145 -3.09 31.00 28.16
CA GLU A 145 -4.24 31.05 29.07
C GLU A 145 -5.41 30.13 28.69
N VAL A 146 -5.29 29.32 27.67
CA VAL A 146 -6.36 28.38 27.31
C VAL A 146 -6.01 26.97 27.75
N GLU A 147 -6.52 26.59 28.90
CA GLU A 147 -6.55 25.22 29.46
C GLU A 147 -7.34 24.21 28.58
N GLN A 148 -7.53 24.55 27.33
CA GLN A 148 -8.20 23.68 26.34
C GLN A 148 -7.36 23.61 25.07
N ILE A 149 -6.36 22.73 25.06
CA ILE A 149 -5.93 22.08 23.82
C ILE A 149 -7.08 21.17 23.36
N THR A 150 -8.24 21.75 23.10
CA THR A 150 -9.42 21.11 22.49
C THR A 150 -9.57 21.53 21.03
N GLY A 151 -8.54 22.13 20.44
CA GLY A 151 -8.44 22.31 19.00
C GLY A 151 -7.90 21.03 18.38
N ASP A 152 -8.40 20.68 17.21
CA ASP A 152 -8.02 19.51 16.42
C ASP A 152 -6.51 19.23 16.48
N SER A 153 -6.07 18.42 17.45
CA SER A 153 -4.69 17.96 17.56
C SER A 153 -4.34 16.92 16.48
N GLN A 154 -5.30 16.58 15.65
CA GLN A 154 -5.16 15.60 14.58
C GLN A 154 -5.74 16.15 13.27
N ARG A 155 -4.92 16.09 12.21
CA ARG A 155 -5.33 16.43 10.84
C ARG A 155 -5.12 15.22 9.94
N ILE A 156 -6.20 14.74 9.32
CA ILE A 156 -6.17 13.62 8.37
C ILE A 156 -6.12 14.19 6.96
N LEU A 157 -5.06 13.87 6.22
CA LEU A 157 -4.90 14.28 4.83
C LEU A 157 -5.34 13.16 3.86
N PRO A 158 -5.96 13.51 2.73
CA PRO A 158 -6.37 12.52 1.75
C PRO A 158 -5.16 11.89 1.07
N HIS A 159 -5.16 10.56 0.96
CA HIS A 159 -4.20 9.84 0.14
C HIS A 159 -4.50 10.02 -1.34
N ARG A 160 -3.50 9.77 -2.21
CA ARG A 160 -3.66 9.79 -3.67
C ARG A 160 -3.27 8.44 -4.25
N TYR A 161 -4.16 7.84 -5.04
CA TYR A 161 -3.78 6.73 -5.90
C TYR A 161 -3.11 7.28 -7.16
N LEU A 162 -1.91 6.80 -7.45
CA LEU A 162 -1.15 7.12 -8.65
C LEU A 162 -1.21 5.92 -9.60
N GLU A 163 -1.90 6.09 -10.70
CA GLU A 163 -2.02 5.06 -11.71
C GLU A 163 -0.73 4.96 -12.51
N GLY A 164 -0.14 3.78 -12.50
CA GLY A 164 1.01 3.41 -13.32
C GLY A 164 0.60 2.40 -14.40
N GLU A 165 1.54 1.58 -14.80
CA GLU A 165 1.40 0.60 -15.89
C GLU A 165 1.26 -0.85 -15.37
N THR A 166 1.26 -1.06 -14.03
CA THR A 166 1.39 -2.39 -13.44
C THR A 166 0.08 -3.00 -12.94
N LEU A 167 -1.03 -2.27 -13.02
CA LEU A 167 -2.32 -2.78 -12.58
C LEU A 167 -3.35 -2.70 -13.70
#